data_85d42d56bdbe2df2bd00ee9ebe309444
#
_entry.id   85d42d56bdbe2df2bd00ee9ebe309444
#
_cell.length_a   1.000
_cell.length_b   1.000
_cell.length_c   1.000
_cell.angle_alpha   90.00
_cell.angle_beta   90.00
_cell.angle_gamma   90.00
#
_symmetry.space_group_name_H-M   'P 1'
#
loop_
_entity.id
_entity.type
_entity.pdbx_description
1 polymer ?
#
loop_
_entity_poly.entity_id
_entity_poly.type
_entity_poly.pdbx_seq_one_letter_code
_entity_poly.pdbx_strand_id
1 'polypeptide(L)'
;MRDIIHAIKDRFSILVVTIKRNKGNIIKLLPLISFIIPVLILYSLYQNTFEPVWTGTWENRVGYIFFLWLFSLETILSWEELRVKEPKLKSIKSIAFIVALLLPTIYVIISNYFGLNTLIIDLARQYNIKPGWAELMPLSMEYLAFAVLFALIVFLEQGRGGFKDYSISAFFLVMFGTIYTINNVYPFGKFTPFQLLVQPTTMFAANILNLMGYRTAISFIDNDPIYGSLTNLRVTDPHGSSVQFGIAWPCAGIESLLIYTATILLFLKKSSIPLTHKTIYFIIGAIVTYFINILRIVTVFVIAINKGDWGMFHDYYGQLYSLTWIISYPLIIIGSQALWNKIRKRKMDTKDSSNLLDQTKLSD
;
A
#
# COMPACT_ATOMS: atom_id res chain seq x y z
N MET A 1 16.99 48.61 10.38
CA MET A 1 15.68 48.39 9.73
C MET A 1 15.76 48.42 8.20
N ARG A 2 16.43 49.40 7.57
CA ARG A 2 16.62 49.45 6.11
C ARG A 2 17.37 48.22 5.55
N ASP A 3 18.42 47.77 6.21
CA ASP A 3 19.23 46.60 5.75
C ASP A 3 18.46 45.29 5.80
N ILE A 4 17.58 45.09 6.79
CA ILE A 4 16.71 43.92 6.87
C ILE A 4 15.68 43.93 5.74
N ILE A 5 15.11 45.09 5.39
CA ILE A 5 14.15 45.22 4.30
C ILE A 5 14.82 44.96 2.94
N HIS A 6 16.06 45.42 2.75
CA HIS A 6 16.86 45.15 1.55
C HIS A 6 17.16 43.63 1.44
N ALA A 7 17.63 43.00 2.51
CA ALA A 7 17.92 41.57 2.52
C ALA A 7 16.67 40.71 2.24
N ILE A 8 15.50 41.08 2.75
CA ILE A 8 14.22 40.42 2.47
C ILE A 8 13.83 40.60 0.99
N LYS A 9 14.01 41.81 0.44
CA LYS A 9 13.68 42.11 -0.95
C LYS A 9 14.60 41.36 -1.93
N ASP A 10 15.88 41.23 -1.60
CA ASP A 10 16.84 40.48 -2.41
C ASP A 10 16.56 38.99 -2.37
N ARG A 11 16.28 38.43 -1.20
CA ARG A 11 15.85 37.03 -1.07
C ARG A 11 14.56 36.73 -1.83
N PHE A 12 13.59 37.68 -1.77
CA PHE A 12 12.33 37.54 -2.51
C PHE A 12 12.55 37.63 -4.02
N SER A 13 13.43 38.50 -4.51
CA SER A 13 13.78 38.60 -5.93
C SER A 13 14.48 37.33 -6.45
N ILE A 14 15.42 36.78 -5.68
CA ILE A 14 16.09 35.50 -5.99
C ILE A 14 15.06 34.37 -6.03
N LEU A 15 14.13 34.31 -5.08
CA LEU A 15 13.05 33.33 -5.04
C LEU A 15 12.16 33.42 -6.27
N VAL A 16 11.74 34.62 -6.67
CA VAL A 16 10.90 34.83 -7.87
C VAL A 16 11.64 34.44 -9.16
N VAL A 17 12.93 34.73 -9.28
CA VAL A 17 13.74 34.32 -10.44
C VAL A 17 13.89 32.79 -10.47
N THR A 18 14.13 32.16 -9.33
CA THR A 18 14.26 30.70 -9.21
C THR A 18 12.95 30.02 -9.54
N ILE A 19 11.80 30.54 -9.06
CA ILE A 19 10.47 30.05 -9.39
C ILE A 19 10.20 30.17 -10.90
N LYS A 20 10.52 31.29 -11.53
CA LYS A 20 10.35 31.48 -12.96
C LYS A 20 11.19 30.50 -13.78
N ARG A 21 12.44 30.26 -13.38
CA ARG A 21 13.33 29.27 -14.04
C ARG A 21 12.85 27.85 -13.92
N ASN A 22 12.27 27.49 -12.78
CA ASN A 22 11.80 26.14 -12.49
C ASN A 22 10.27 25.97 -12.64
N LYS A 23 9.58 26.92 -13.27
CA LYS A 23 8.11 26.92 -13.42
C LYS A 23 7.56 25.60 -13.96
N GLY A 24 8.20 25.02 -14.97
CA GLY A 24 7.78 23.74 -15.56
C GLY A 24 7.84 22.58 -14.54
N ASN A 25 8.90 22.53 -13.74
CA ASN A 25 9.07 21.49 -12.71
C ASN A 25 8.06 21.66 -11.57
N ILE A 26 7.78 22.91 -11.18
CA ILE A 26 6.78 23.20 -10.15
C ILE A 26 5.38 22.75 -10.60
N ILE A 27 5.02 23.01 -11.86
CA ILE A 27 3.72 22.58 -12.41
C ILE A 27 3.57 21.06 -12.35
N LYS A 28 4.62 20.29 -12.67
CA LYS A 28 4.61 18.81 -12.56
C LYS A 28 4.39 18.30 -11.13
N LEU A 29 4.76 19.09 -10.12
CA LEU A 29 4.62 18.73 -8.72
C LEU A 29 3.29 19.19 -8.10
N LEU A 30 2.52 20.04 -8.76
CA LEU A 30 1.25 20.55 -8.22
C LEU A 30 0.27 19.46 -7.82
N PRO A 31 0.06 18.39 -8.63
CA PRO A 31 -0.82 17.30 -8.22
C PRO A 31 -0.36 16.60 -6.93
N LEU A 32 0.94 16.37 -6.78
CA LEU A 32 1.48 15.77 -5.56
C LEU A 32 1.27 16.70 -4.35
N ILE A 33 1.58 17.98 -4.50
CA ILE A 33 1.41 19.00 -3.43
C ILE A 33 -0.05 19.08 -3.00
N SER A 34 -1.01 18.94 -3.93
CA SER A 34 -2.44 18.99 -3.64
C SER A 34 -2.91 17.89 -2.68
N PHE A 35 -2.18 16.77 -2.58
CA PHE A 35 -2.45 15.70 -1.62
C PHE A 35 -1.57 15.77 -0.37
N ILE A 36 -0.37 16.34 -0.44
CA ILE A 36 0.47 16.53 0.74
C ILE A 36 -0.23 17.42 1.77
N ILE A 37 -0.82 18.53 1.32
CA ILE A 37 -1.48 19.50 2.22
C ILE A 37 -2.62 18.85 3.04
N PRO A 38 -3.64 18.21 2.43
CA PRO A 38 -4.71 17.58 3.19
C PRO A 38 -4.23 16.42 4.07
N VAL A 39 -3.21 15.65 3.66
CA VAL A 39 -2.63 14.60 4.50
C VAL A 39 -1.94 15.19 5.73
N LEU A 40 -1.24 16.32 5.61
CA LEU A 40 -0.66 17.01 6.76
C LEU A 40 -1.74 17.56 7.71
N ILE A 41 -2.86 18.06 7.18
CA ILE A 41 -4.02 18.48 8.01
C ILE A 41 -4.58 17.27 8.75
N LEU A 42 -4.82 16.15 8.07
CA LEU A 42 -5.30 14.91 8.67
C LEU A 42 -4.33 14.39 9.75
N TYR A 43 -3.03 14.45 9.49
CA TYR A 43 -2.02 14.08 10.49
C TYR A 43 -2.11 14.95 11.75
N SER A 44 -2.31 16.26 11.60
CA SER A 44 -2.46 17.17 12.75
C SER A 44 -3.74 16.92 13.54
N LEU A 45 -4.82 16.45 12.89
CA LEU A 45 -6.10 16.18 13.53
C LEU A 45 -6.19 14.78 14.17
N TYR A 46 -5.51 13.79 13.55
CA TYR A 46 -5.68 12.37 13.84
C TYR A 46 -4.35 11.63 13.95
N GLN A 47 -3.36 12.19 14.65
CA GLN A 47 -2.01 11.64 14.73
C GLN A 47 -1.98 10.14 15.05
N ASN A 48 -2.78 9.70 16.03
CA ASN A 48 -2.83 8.29 16.44
C ASN A 48 -3.24 7.32 15.31
N THR A 49 -3.98 7.79 14.30
CA THR A 49 -4.39 6.94 13.18
C THR A 49 -3.30 6.78 12.11
N PHE A 50 -2.21 7.53 12.22
CA PHE A 50 -1.00 7.40 11.38
C PHE A 50 0.08 6.53 12.05
N GLU A 51 -0.16 6.07 13.27
CA GLU A 51 0.72 5.13 13.94
C GLU A 51 0.25 3.70 13.68
N PRO A 52 1.16 2.74 13.47
CA PRO A 52 0.79 1.34 13.25
C PRO A 52 0.39 0.63 14.55
N VAL A 53 -0.15 1.37 15.54
CA VAL A 53 -0.59 0.83 16.81
C VAL A 53 -2.05 0.39 16.69
N TRP A 54 -2.37 -0.78 17.21
CA TRP A 54 -3.73 -1.29 17.27
C TRP A 54 -4.63 -0.38 18.13
N THR A 55 -5.55 0.31 17.48
CA THR A 55 -6.52 1.22 18.12
C THR A 55 -7.93 0.59 18.22
N GLY A 56 -8.03 -0.74 18.21
CA GLY A 56 -9.29 -1.48 18.17
C GLY A 56 -9.80 -1.75 16.76
N THR A 57 -9.15 -1.21 15.74
CA THR A 57 -9.42 -1.46 14.32
C THR A 57 -8.11 -1.51 13.54
N TRP A 58 -8.07 -2.32 12.48
CA TRP A 58 -6.95 -2.37 11.54
C TRP A 58 -6.99 -1.22 10.52
N GLU A 59 -8.11 -0.49 10.44
CA GLU A 59 -8.27 0.65 9.54
C GLU A 59 -7.52 1.87 10.09
N ASN A 60 -6.65 2.43 9.26
CA ASN A 60 -5.79 3.53 9.66
C ASN A 60 -5.47 4.46 8.48
N ARG A 61 -4.74 5.56 8.77
CA ARG A 61 -4.29 6.55 7.78
C ARG A 61 -2.83 6.38 7.35
N VAL A 62 -2.13 5.34 7.82
CA VAL A 62 -0.75 5.02 7.38
C VAL A 62 -0.71 4.84 5.86
N GLY A 63 -1.79 4.32 5.27
CA GLY A 63 -1.94 4.17 3.83
C GLY A 63 -1.75 5.48 3.05
N TYR A 64 -2.04 6.66 3.62
CA TYR A 64 -1.77 7.93 2.93
C TYR A 64 -0.29 8.25 2.81
N ILE A 65 0.53 7.87 3.79
CA ILE A 65 1.99 8.03 3.70
C ILE A 65 2.52 7.14 2.56
N PHE A 66 2.02 5.91 2.49
CA PHE A 66 2.40 4.98 1.43
C PHE A 66 1.89 5.44 0.05
N PHE A 67 0.67 5.97 -0.03
CA PHE A 67 0.14 6.59 -1.25
C PHE A 67 1.01 7.76 -1.73
N LEU A 68 1.39 8.69 -0.85
CA LEU A 68 2.25 9.81 -1.21
C LEU A 68 3.64 9.34 -1.68
N TRP A 69 4.16 8.29 -1.08
CA TRP A 69 5.40 7.65 -1.52
C TRP A 69 5.26 7.05 -2.92
N LEU A 70 4.22 6.25 -3.18
CA LEU A 70 3.92 5.69 -4.50
C LEU A 70 3.75 6.79 -5.55
N PHE A 71 2.97 7.82 -5.23
CA PHE A 71 2.72 8.95 -6.13
C PHE A 71 4.00 9.71 -6.46
N SER A 72 4.87 9.92 -5.47
CA SER A 72 6.19 10.54 -5.67
C SER A 72 7.06 9.70 -6.61
N LEU A 73 7.10 8.38 -6.40
CA LEU A 73 7.86 7.47 -7.25
C LEU A 73 7.30 7.41 -8.69
N GLU A 74 5.99 7.32 -8.88
CA GLU A 74 5.39 7.36 -10.23
C GLU A 74 5.67 8.70 -10.92
N THR A 75 5.64 9.82 -10.18
CA THR A 75 6.00 11.14 -10.70
C THR A 75 7.46 11.18 -11.16
N ILE A 76 8.40 10.66 -10.36
CA ILE A 76 9.83 10.59 -10.70
C ILE A 76 10.07 9.69 -11.92
N LEU A 77 9.47 8.49 -11.92
CA LEU A 77 9.62 7.52 -13.01
C LEU A 77 9.04 7.99 -14.34
N SER A 78 8.00 8.82 -14.29
CA SER A 78 7.36 9.38 -15.49
C SER A 78 7.82 10.81 -15.79
N TRP A 79 8.82 11.34 -15.08
CA TRP A 79 9.21 12.76 -15.12
C TRP A 79 9.43 13.33 -16.52
N GLU A 80 10.08 12.56 -17.39
CA GLU A 80 10.36 12.98 -18.78
C GLU A 80 9.12 12.88 -19.68
N GLU A 81 8.21 11.96 -19.38
CA GLU A 81 6.98 11.73 -20.14
C GLU A 81 5.86 12.74 -19.76
N LEU A 82 5.96 13.35 -18.56
CA LEU A 82 4.99 14.33 -18.10
C LEU A 82 5.00 15.59 -18.95
N ARG A 83 3.90 15.83 -19.63
CA ARG A 83 3.72 17.02 -20.48
C ARG A 83 3.43 18.23 -19.60
N VAL A 84 4.32 19.23 -19.65
CA VAL A 84 4.05 20.54 -19.05
C VAL A 84 3.15 21.32 -19.99
N LYS A 85 1.84 21.31 -19.72
CA LYS A 85 0.93 22.26 -20.34
C LYS A 85 0.96 23.53 -19.48
N GLU A 86 1.57 24.60 -20.00
CA GLU A 86 1.45 25.87 -19.30
C GLU A 86 -0.03 26.24 -19.17
N PRO A 87 -0.53 26.43 -17.95
CA PRO A 87 -1.92 26.82 -17.74
C PRO A 87 -2.12 28.22 -18.34
N LYS A 88 -2.77 28.27 -19.49
CA LYS A 88 -3.31 29.53 -20.00
C LYS A 88 -4.45 29.93 -19.08
N LEU A 89 -4.24 30.85 -18.17
CA LEU A 89 -5.22 31.29 -17.14
C LEU A 89 -6.60 31.68 -17.71
N LYS A 90 -6.71 31.90 -19.00
CA LYS A 90 -7.99 32.18 -19.70
C LYS A 90 -8.70 30.92 -20.23
N SER A 91 -8.12 29.73 -20.08
CA SER A 91 -8.75 28.48 -20.52
C SER A 91 -9.60 27.87 -19.42
N ILE A 92 -10.84 27.52 -19.71
CA ILE A 92 -11.74 26.81 -18.79
C ILE A 92 -11.07 25.56 -18.21
N LYS A 93 -10.28 24.81 -19.00
CA LYS A 93 -9.55 23.63 -18.54
C LYS A 93 -8.51 23.96 -17.47
N SER A 94 -7.82 25.11 -17.59
CA SER A 94 -6.82 25.52 -16.60
C SER A 94 -7.46 25.98 -15.31
N ILE A 95 -8.62 26.64 -15.39
CA ILE A 95 -9.39 27.03 -14.21
C ILE A 95 -9.91 25.77 -13.50
N ALA A 96 -10.50 24.84 -14.25
CA ALA A 96 -10.97 23.55 -13.72
C ALA A 96 -9.84 22.77 -13.03
N PHE A 97 -8.64 22.74 -13.61
CA PHE A 97 -7.48 22.09 -13.02
C PHE A 97 -7.04 22.76 -11.70
N ILE A 98 -6.96 24.09 -11.67
CA ILE A 98 -6.62 24.82 -10.44
C ILE A 98 -7.66 24.57 -9.34
N VAL A 99 -8.94 24.59 -9.69
CA VAL A 99 -10.02 24.26 -8.74
C VAL A 99 -9.87 22.82 -8.26
N ALA A 100 -9.62 21.88 -9.15
CA ALA A 100 -9.45 20.46 -8.81
C ALA A 100 -8.29 20.23 -7.82
N LEU A 101 -7.17 20.96 -7.96
CA LEU A 101 -6.03 20.89 -7.02
C LEU A 101 -6.40 21.29 -5.59
N LEU A 102 -7.41 22.13 -5.40
CA LEU A 102 -7.86 22.56 -4.07
C LEU A 102 -8.88 21.58 -3.45
N LEU A 103 -9.57 20.78 -4.28
CA LEU A 103 -10.65 19.91 -3.82
C LEU A 103 -10.24 18.91 -2.73
N PRO A 104 -9.05 18.26 -2.74
CA PRO A 104 -8.66 17.36 -1.66
C PRO A 104 -8.59 18.07 -0.30
N THR A 105 -8.05 19.28 -0.28
CA THR A 105 -7.98 20.12 0.94
C THR A 105 -9.37 20.57 1.37
N ILE A 106 -10.20 21.03 0.42
CA ILE A 106 -11.59 21.45 0.68
C ILE A 106 -12.40 20.28 1.23
N TYR A 107 -12.26 19.07 0.67
CA TYR A 107 -12.92 17.86 1.18
C TYR A 107 -12.56 17.61 2.66
N VAL A 108 -11.28 17.63 3.01
CA VAL A 108 -10.83 17.43 4.41
C VAL A 108 -11.41 18.51 5.34
N ILE A 109 -11.43 19.76 4.91
CA ILE A 109 -12.01 20.85 5.71
C ILE A 109 -13.52 20.64 5.89
N ILE A 110 -14.26 20.33 4.82
CA ILE A 110 -15.71 20.10 4.91
C ILE A 110 -16.01 18.88 5.78
N SER A 111 -15.26 17.81 5.63
CA SER A 111 -15.48 16.58 6.39
C SER A 111 -15.30 16.78 7.89
N ASN A 112 -14.31 17.56 8.30
CA ASN A 112 -13.94 17.66 9.71
C ASN A 112 -14.56 18.88 10.43
N TYR A 113 -14.86 19.96 9.70
CA TYR A 113 -15.36 21.20 10.32
C TYR A 113 -16.80 21.56 9.94
N PHE A 114 -17.34 20.97 8.87
CA PHE A 114 -18.69 21.29 8.39
C PHE A 114 -19.67 20.10 8.46
N GLY A 115 -19.32 19.07 9.24
CA GLY A 115 -20.26 17.99 9.61
C GLY A 115 -20.45 16.89 8.55
N LEU A 116 -19.65 16.84 7.46
CA LEU A 116 -19.77 15.76 6.47
C LEU A 116 -19.49 14.39 7.09
N ASN A 117 -18.51 14.27 8.02
CA ASN A 117 -18.24 13.02 8.72
C ASN A 117 -19.45 12.58 9.55
N THR A 118 -20.12 13.50 10.25
CA THR A 118 -21.36 13.20 11.00
C THR A 118 -22.47 12.73 10.08
N LEU A 119 -22.66 13.38 8.93
CA LEU A 119 -23.65 12.96 7.93
C LEU A 119 -23.39 11.53 7.43
N ILE A 120 -22.11 11.18 7.15
CA ILE A 120 -21.73 9.83 6.70
C ILE A 120 -22.04 8.81 7.79
N ILE A 121 -21.74 9.10 9.07
CA ILE A 121 -22.06 8.23 10.20
C ILE A 121 -23.56 8.02 10.35
N ASP A 122 -24.35 9.09 10.28
CA ASP A 122 -25.80 9.02 10.42
C ASP A 122 -26.44 8.23 9.28
N LEU A 123 -25.97 8.43 8.04
CA LEU A 123 -26.39 7.61 6.90
C LEU A 123 -26.04 6.14 7.10
N ALA A 124 -24.83 5.84 7.56
CA ALA A 124 -24.40 4.47 7.83
C ALA A 124 -25.31 3.79 8.86
N ARG A 125 -25.68 4.51 9.93
CA ARG A 125 -26.62 4.04 10.95
C ARG A 125 -28.03 3.81 10.40
N GLN A 126 -28.52 4.66 9.50
CA GLN A 126 -29.79 4.47 8.80
C GLN A 126 -29.83 3.19 7.96
N TYR A 127 -28.68 2.80 7.38
CA TYR A 127 -28.52 1.53 6.64
C TYR A 127 -28.20 0.34 7.55
N ASN A 128 -28.48 0.45 8.86
CA ASN A 128 -28.29 -0.61 9.87
C ASN A 128 -26.84 -1.08 10.03
N ILE A 129 -25.85 -0.25 9.70
CA ILE A 129 -24.45 -0.53 10.04
C ILE A 129 -24.29 -0.35 11.55
N LYS A 130 -23.67 -1.32 12.22
CA LYS A 130 -23.44 -1.28 13.66
C LYS A 130 -22.67 -0.02 14.08
N PRO A 131 -22.97 0.59 15.25
CA PRO A 131 -22.42 1.90 15.64
C PRO A 131 -20.89 2.00 15.52
N GLY A 132 -20.13 1.05 16.05
CA GLY A 132 -18.67 1.07 15.96
C GLY A 132 -18.12 1.05 14.54
N TRP A 133 -18.81 0.37 13.60
CA TRP A 133 -18.43 0.32 12.19
C TRP A 133 -18.92 1.55 11.42
N ALA A 134 -20.06 2.10 11.81
CA ALA A 134 -20.56 3.35 11.26
C ALA A 134 -19.58 4.52 11.55
N GLU A 135 -18.93 4.52 12.71
CA GLU A 135 -17.92 5.53 13.08
C GLU A 135 -16.62 5.43 12.26
N LEU A 136 -16.35 4.28 11.62
CA LEU A 136 -15.21 4.08 10.73
C LEU A 136 -15.53 4.44 9.26
N MET A 137 -16.81 4.55 8.88
CA MET A 137 -17.21 4.87 7.51
C MET A 137 -16.62 6.18 6.95
N PRO A 138 -16.45 7.26 7.72
CA PRO A 138 -15.79 8.47 7.23
C PRO A 138 -14.39 8.20 6.68
N LEU A 139 -13.59 7.33 7.32
CA LEU A 139 -12.25 6.98 6.84
C LEU A 139 -12.29 6.24 5.50
N SER A 140 -13.23 5.29 5.33
CA SER A 140 -13.42 4.60 4.05
C SER A 140 -13.80 5.57 2.93
N MET A 141 -14.75 6.48 3.21
CA MET A 141 -15.19 7.49 2.26
C MET A 141 -14.09 8.50 1.95
N GLU A 142 -13.21 8.82 2.90
CA GLU A 142 -12.04 9.68 2.73
C GLU A 142 -11.08 9.08 1.68
N TYR A 143 -10.76 7.78 1.75
CA TYR A 143 -9.94 7.10 0.75
C TYR A 143 -10.61 7.09 -0.63
N LEU A 144 -11.91 6.78 -0.71
CA LEU A 144 -12.64 6.79 -1.99
C LEU A 144 -12.75 8.19 -2.60
N ALA A 145 -13.01 9.21 -1.77
CA ALA A 145 -13.03 10.59 -2.21
C ALA A 145 -11.65 11.01 -2.75
N PHE A 146 -10.57 10.67 -2.06
CA PHE A 146 -9.21 10.93 -2.54
C PHE A 146 -8.93 10.19 -3.85
N ALA A 147 -9.41 8.97 -4.03
CA ALA A 147 -9.28 8.23 -5.28
C ALA A 147 -9.98 8.93 -6.45
N VAL A 148 -11.22 9.40 -6.24
CA VAL A 148 -11.98 10.15 -7.26
C VAL A 148 -11.32 11.48 -7.59
N LEU A 149 -10.89 12.24 -6.57
CA LEU A 149 -10.21 13.52 -6.75
C LEU A 149 -8.85 13.35 -7.41
N PHE A 150 -8.11 12.30 -7.08
CA PHE A 150 -6.86 11.93 -7.73
C PHE A 150 -7.08 11.64 -9.23
N ALA A 151 -8.07 10.80 -9.54
CA ALA A 151 -8.42 10.50 -10.92
C ALA A 151 -8.83 11.77 -11.71
N LEU A 152 -9.59 12.67 -11.09
CA LEU A 152 -10.00 13.94 -11.69
C LEU A 152 -8.77 14.83 -11.99
N ILE A 153 -7.87 15.00 -11.03
CA ILE A 153 -6.66 15.83 -11.18
C ILE A 153 -5.77 15.27 -12.28
N VAL A 154 -5.48 13.97 -12.27
CA VAL A 154 -4.69 13.29 -13.30
C VAL A 154 -5.33 13.42 -14.68
N PHE A 155 -6.65 13.27 -14.77
CA PHE A 155 -7.39 13.42 -16.02
C PHE A 155 -7.33 14.85 -16.57
N LEU A 156 -7.49 15.85 -15.74
CA LEU A 156 -7.44 17.25 -16.15
C LEU A 156 -6.04 17.68 -16.60
N GLU A 157 -5.01 17.16 -15.94
CA GLU A 157 -3.60 17.47 -16.26
C GLU A 157 -3.13 16.74 -17.52
N GLN A 158 -3.20 15.41 -17.52
CA GLN A 158 -2.57 14.54 -18.53
C GLN A 158 -3.58 13.92 -19.50
N GLY A 159 -4.88 14.05 -19.23
CA GLY A 159 -5.92 13.36 -19.98
C GLY A 159 -5.92 11.85 -19.72
N ARG A 160 -6.45 11.05 -20.67
CA ARG A 160 -6.54 9.59 -20.52
C ARG A 160 -5.17 8.90 -20.40
N GLY A 161 -4.11 9.49 -20.96
CA GLY A 161 -2.76 8.94 -20.88
C GLY A 161 -2.20 8.93 -19.46
N GLY A 162 -2.55 9.93 -18.63
CA GLY A 162 -2.08 10.06 -17.26
C GLY A 162 -2.46 8.88 -16.36
N PHE A 163 -3.59 8.21 -16.62
CA PHE A 163 -3.97 7.02 -15.86
C PHE A 163 -2.95 5.87 -16.01
N LYS A 164 -2.26 5.78 -17.15
CA LYS A 164 -1.20 4.81 -17.32
C LYS A 164 0.00 5.14 -16.44
N ASP A 165 0.32 6.41 -16.28
CA ASP A 165 1.50 6.85 -15.52
C ASP A 165 1.27 6.76 -14.01
N TYR A 166 0.05 7.03 -13.55
CA TYR A 166 -0.35 7.05 -12.15
C TYR A 166 -1.29 5.92 -11.75
N SER A 167 -1.26 4.80 -12.49
CA SER A 167 -2.18 3.68 -12.31
C SER A 167 -2.06 2.99 -10.95
N ILE A 168 -0.87 2.96 -10.37
CA ILE A 168 -0.59 2.23 -9.13
C ILE A 168 -1.05 3.04 -7.93
N SER A 169 -0.79 4.34 -7.91
CA SER A 169 -1.31 5.24 -6.87
C SER A 169 -2.84 5.28 -6.88
N ALA A 170 -3.46 5.33 -8.08
CA ALA A 170 -4.92 5.25 -8.21
C ALA A 170 -5.47 3.93 -7.70
N PHE A 171 -4.88 2.81 -8.12
CA PHE A 171 -5.24 1.46 -7.67
C PHE A 171 -5.16 1.36 -6.14
N PHE A 172 -4.09 1.87 -5.53
CA PHE A 172 -3.88 1.81 -4.10
C PHE A 172 -5.00 2.52 -3.31
N LEU A 173 -5.34 3.75 -3.68
CA LEU A 173 -6.42 4.50 -3.02
C LEU A 173 -7.78 3.82 -3.18
N VAL A 174 -8.12 3.36 -4.40
CA VAL A 174 -9.39 2.66 -4.67
C VAL A 174 -9.47 1.38 -3.85
N MET A 175 -8.40 0.59 -3.79
CA MET A 175 -8.40 -0.68 -3.08
C MET A 175 -8.53 -0.49 -1.57
N PHE A 176 -7.79 0.44 -0.96
CA PHE A 176 -7.92 0.73 0.47
C PHE A 176 -9.33 1.23 0.82
N GLY A 177 -9.84 2.21 0.07
CA GLY A 177 -11.20 2.71 0.29
C GLY A 177 -12.27 1.63 0.11
N THR A 178 -12.13 0.78 -0.90
CA THR A 178 -13.08 -0.32 -1.16
C THR A 178 -13.04 -1.37 -0.05
N ILE A 179 -11.83 -1.79 0.38
CA ILE A 179 -11.69 -2.81 1.42
C ILE A 179 -12.21 -2.30 2.76
N TYR A 180 -11.89 -1.07 3.14
CA TYR A 180 -12.42 -0.46 4.36
C TYR A 180 -13.95 -0.35 4.29
N THR A 181 -14.51 0.09 3.14
CA THR A 181 -15.96 0.12 2.96
C THR A 181 -16.60 -1.25 3.12
N ILE A 182 -16.00 -2.28 2.49
CA ILE A 182 -16.49 -3.67 2.61
C ILE A 182 -16.41 -4.14 4.07
N ASN A 183 -15.31 -3.85 4.76
CA ASN A 183 -15.14 -4.21 6.15
C ASN A 183 -16.19 -3.55 7.07
N ASN A 184 -16.51 -2.29 6.83
CA ASN A 184 -17.48 -1.54 7.64
C ASN A 184 -18.92 -1.97 7.37
N VAL A 185 -19.24 -2.31 6.13
CA VAL A 185 -20.58 -2.81 5.74
C VAL A 185 -20.75 -4.29 6.14
N TYR A 186 -19.70 -5.09 6.01
CA TYR A 186 -19.70 -6.52 6.26
C TYR A 186 -18.58 -6.91 7.24
N PRO A 187 -18.66 -6.47 8.52
CA PRO A 187 -17.59 -6.70 9.47
C PRO A 187 -17.39 -8.20 9.70
N PHE A 188 -16.17 -8.59 9.88
CA PHE A 188 -15.66 -9.94 10.16
C PHE A 188 -16.60 -11.09 9.79
N GLY A 189 -16.25 -11.88 8.80
CA GLY A 189 -16.99 -13.10 8.43
C GLY A 189 -18.26 -12.93 7.61
N LYS A 190 -18.81 -11.73 7.48
CA LYS A 190 -20.00 -11.53 6.65
C LYS A 190 -19.69 -11.43 5.15
N PHE A 191 -18.49 -10.96 4.77
CA PHE A 191 -18.08 -10.89 3.37
C PHE A 191 -17.36 -12.18 2.96
N THR A 192 -18.12 -13.12 2.46
CA THR A 192 -17.66 -14.47 2.09
C THR A 192 -16.39 -14.52 1.23
N PRO A 193 -16.17 -13.67 0.19
CA PRO A 193 -14.95 -13.74 -0.60
C PRO A 193 -13.66 -13.57 0.20
N PHE A 194 -13.64 -12.70 1.22
CA PHE A 194 -12.47 -12.52 2.07
C PHE A 194 -12.30 -13.67 3.07
N GLN A 195 -13.39 -14.31 3.48
CA GLN A 195 -13.35 -15.49 4.33
C GLN A 195 -12.69 -16.70 3.66
N LEU A 196 -12.71 -16.76 2.31
CA LEU A 196 -12.04 -17.84 1.59
C LEU A 196 -10.53 -17.94 1.90
N LEU A 197 -9.90 -16.84 2.30
CA LEU A 197 -8.49 -16.84 2.69
C LEU A 197 -8.25 -17.22 4.15
N VAL A 198 -9.25 -17.04 5.03
CA VAL A 198 -9.09 -17.27 6.48
C VAL A 198 -8.87 -18.75 6.77
N GLN A 199 -9.70 -19.62 6.19
CA GLN A 199 -9.62 -21.06 6.44
C GLN A 199 -8.29 -21.68 6.01
N PRO A 200 -7.79 -21.49 4.76
CA PRO A 200 -6.48 -22.01 4.37
C PRO A 200 -5.36 -21.40 5.20
N THR A 201 -5.40 -20.10 5.51
CA THR A 201 -4.39 -19.45 6.37
C THR A 201 -4.33 -20.12 7.74
N THR A 202 -5.48 -20.35 8.37
CA THR A 202 -5.57 -21.02 9.68
C THR A 202 -5.06 -22.44 9.61
N MET A 203 -5.43 -23.21 8.58
CA MET A 203 -4.97 -24.58 8.37
C MET A 203 -3.45 -24.66 8.18
N PHE A 204 -2.86 -23.79 7.37
CA PHE A 204 -1.41 -23.75 7.19
C PHE A 204 -0.69 -23.37 8.49
N ALA A 205 -1.19 -22.38 9.23
CA ALA A 205 -0.62 -22.00 10.52
C ALA A 205 -0.71 -23.18 11.54
N ALA A 206 -1.85 -23.86 11.61
CA ALA A 206 -2.04 -25.04 12.46
C ALA A 206 -1.08 -26.18 12.08
N ASN A 207 -0.91 -26.46 10.79
CA ASN A 207 0.02 -27.50 10.33
C ASN A 207 1.47 -27.19 10.71
N ILE A 208 1.91 -25.94 10.56
CA ILE A 208 3.27 -25.53 10.96
C ILE A 208 3.43 -25.70 12.48
N LEU A 209 2.47 -25.26 13.28
CA LEU A 209 2.49 -25.43 14.74
C LEU A 209 2.51 -26.91 15.13
N ASN A 210 1.76 -27.77 14.46
CA ASN A 210 1.80 -29.23 14.68
C ASN A 210 3.19 -29.82 14.36
N LEU A 211 3.83 -29.37 13.26
CA LEU A 211 5.21 -29.77 12.93
C LEU A 211 6.22 -29.31 13.98
N MET A 212 5.95 -28.19 14.69
CA MET A 212 6.77 -27.69 15.80
C MET A 212 6.49 -28.42 17.12
N GLY A 213 5.57 -29.42 17.15
CA GLY A 213 5.26 -30.22 18.34
C GLY A 213 4.10 -29.68 19.20
N TYR A 214 3.43 -28.61 18.78
CA TYR A 214 2.20 -28.15 19.42
C TYR A 214 0.99 -28.99 18.99
N ARG A 215 -0.04 -29.07 19.82
CA ARG A 215 -1.35 -29.61 19.44
C ARG A 215 -2.27 -28.48 19.05
N THR A 216 -2.96 -28.59 17.91
CA THR A 216 -3.86 -27.56 17.40
C THR A 216 -5.29 -28.07 17.27
N ALA A 217 -6.27 -27.20 17.54
CA ALA A 217 -7.67 -27.44 17.29
C ALA A 217 -8.29 -26.21 16.62
N ILE A 218 -8.96 -26.42 15.49
CA ILE A 218 -9.68 -25.39 14.76
C ILE A 218 -11.16 -25.53 15.08
N SER A 219 -11.80 -24.44 15.46
CA SER A 219 -13.24 -24.36 15.69
C SER A 219 -13.83 -23.14 14.99
N PHE A 220 -15.10 -23.26 14.61
CA PHE A 220 -15.84 -22.18 13.99
C PHE A 220 -16.85 -21.64 14.98
N ILE A 221 -16.90 -20.31 15.14
CA ILE A 221 -17.95 -19.61 15.87
C ILE A 221 -18.84 -18.97 14.83
N ASP A 222 -20.04 -19.49 14.68
CA ASP A 222 -21.07 -18.89 13.84
C ASP A 222 -21.94 -17.96 14.70
N ASN A 223 -22.29 -16.80 14.09
CA ASN A 223 -23.18 -15.80 14.72
C ASN A 223 -22.64 -15.15 15.99
N ASP A 224 -21.31 -14.92 16.08
CA ASP A 224 -20.79 -14.01 17.11
C ASP A 224 -21.48 -12.63 16.96
N PRO A 225 -22.04 -12.07 18.07
CA PRO A 225 -22.81 -10.83 17.99
C PRO A 225 -21.98 -9.62 17.57
N ILE A 226 -20.65 -9.68 17.77
CA ILE A 226 -19.71 -8.59 17.45
C ILE A 226 -19.05 -8.84 16.09
N TYR A 227 -18.53 -10.05 15.88
CA TYR A 227 -17.64 -10.36 14.78
C TYR A 227 -18.25 -11.21 13.66
N GLY A 228 -19.49 -11.70 13.82
CA GLY A 228 -20.10 -12.64 12.88
C GLY A 228 -19.49 -14.02 12.99
N SER A 229 -19.02 -14.59 11.86
CA SER A 229 -18.34 -15.89 11.86
C SER A 229 -16.83 -15.71 12.02
N LEU A 230 -16.24 -16.38 13.01
CA LEU A 230 -14.79 -16.39 13.23
C LEU A 230 -14.24 -17.79 13.19
N THR A 231 -13.07 -17.95 12.62
CA THR A 231 -12.28 -19.18 12.72
C THR A 231 -11.36 -19.06 13.91
N ASN A 232 -11.58 -19.88 14.94
CA ASN A 232 -10.72 -19.92 16.11
C ASN A 232 -9.67 -21.01 15.97
N LEU A 233 -8.43 -20.66 16.26
CA LEU A 233 -7.32 -21.59 16.39
C LEU A 233 -6.92 -21.67 17.86
N ARG A 234 -7.02 -22.87 18.45
CA ARG A 234 -6.46 -23.18 19.78
C ARG A 234 -5.16 -23.93 19.59
N VAL A 235 -4.13 -23.50 20.33
CA VAL A 235 -2.80 -24.12 20.30
C VAL A 235 -2.46 -24.52 21.73
N THR A 236 -2.03 -25.76 21.92
CA THR A 236 -1.66 -26.33 23.22
C THR A 236 -0.23 -26.85 23.16
N ASP A 237 0.60 -26.45 24.08
CA ASP A 237 1.97 -26.91 24.20
C ASP A 237 2.04 -28.36 24.77
N PRO A 238 3.20 -29.04 24.72
CA PRO A 238 3.37 -30.35 25.32
C PRO A 238 3.18 -30.38 26.84
N HIS A 239 3.30 -29.23 27.53
CA HIS A 239 3.16 -29.09 28.98
C HIS A 239 1.71 -28.80 29.41
N GLY A 240 0.78 -28.65 28.44
CA GLY A 240 -0.65 -28.41 28.70
C GLY A 240 -1.06 -26.94 28.72
N SER A 241 -0.15 -25.99 28.58
CA SER A 241 -0.53 -24.56 28.39
C SER A 241 -1.25 -24.38 27.07
N SER A 242 -2.33 -23.61 27.04
CA SER A 242 -3.07 -23.38 25.82
C SER A 242 -3.45 -21.91 25.63
N VAL A 243 -3.42 -21.48 24.38
CA VAL A 243 -3.88 -20.16 23.94
C VAL A 243 -4.86 -20.32 22.79
N GLN A 244 -5.80 -19.38 22.66
CA GLN A 244 -6.78 -19.41 21.58
C GLN A 244 -6.98 -17.99 21.06
N PHE A 245 -6.92 -17.84 19.72
CA PHE A 245 -7.23 -16.58 19.05
C PHE A 245 -8.20 -16.80 17.90
N GLY A 246 -9.09 -15.82 17.69
CA GLY A 246 -9.91 -15.74 16.49
C GLY A 246 -9.11 -15.18 15.33
N ILE A 247 -9.11 -15.86 14.20
CA ILE A 247 -8.46 -15.39 12.98
C ILE A 247 -9.54 -14.79 12.09
N ALA A 248 -9.49 -13.48 11.93
CA ALA A 248 -10.35 -12.72 11.04
C ALA A 248 -9.67 -12.52 9.68
N TRP A 249 -10.44 -12.15 8.67
CA TRP A 249 -9.92 -11.94 7.32
C TRP A 249 -8.80 -10.87 7.19
N PRO A 250 -8.74 -9.79 8.00
CA PRO A 250 -7.59 -8.88 7.98
C PRO A 250 -6.29 -9.60 8.36
N CYS A 251 -6.37 -10.55 9.30
CA CYS A 251 -5.22 -11.36 9.70
C CYS A 251 -4.78 -12.38 8.63
N ALA A 252 -5.61 -12.64 7.60
CA ALA A 252 -5.29 -13.56 6.52
C ALA A 252 -4.29 -13.00 5.48
N GLY A 253 -3.75 -11.79 5.69
CA GLY A 253 -2.66 -11.21 4.89
C GLY A 253 -3.09 -10.38 3.70
N ILE A 254 -4.35 -10.00 3.61
CA ILE A 254 -4.89 -9.20 2.49
C ILE A 254 -4.16 -7.85 2.38
N GLU A 255 -3.95 -7.16 3.49
CA GLU A 255 -3.23 -5.88 3.51
C GLU A 255 -1.79 -6.03 3.01
N SER A 256 -1.05 -7.02 3.51
CA SER A 256 0.32 -7.30 3.05
C SER A 256 0.39 -7.63 1.56
N LEU A 257 -0.58 -8.39 1.04
CA LEU A 257 -0.67 -8.71 -0.39
C LEU A 257 -1.00 -7.48 -1.24
N LEU A 258 -1.80 -6.53 -0.72
CA LEU A 258 -2.08 -5.27 -1.42
C LEU A 258 -0.85 -4.37 -1.50
N ILE A 259 -0.17 -4.17 -0.38
CA ILE A 259 1.05 -3.37 -0.34
C ILE A 259 2.12 -4.02 -1.23
N TYR A 260 2.27 -5.34 -1.17
CA TYR A 260 3.14 -6.10 -2.07
C TYR A 260 2.76 -5.85 -3.54
N THR A 261 1.48 -6.01 -3.87
CA THR A 261 0.99 -5.84 -5.25
C THR A 261 1.30 -4.44 -5.78
N ALA A 262 1.00 -3.39 -5.01
CA ALA A 262 1.29 -2.02 -5.40
C ALA A 262 2.79 -1.80 -5.63
N THR A 263 3.63 -2.26 -4.70
CA THR A 263 5.09 -2.09 -4.77
C THR A 263 5.71 -2.84 -5.95
N ILE A 264 5.34 -4.12 -6.13
CA ILE A 264 5.94 -4.94 -7.20
C ILE A 264 5.45 -4.50 -8.59
N LEU A 265 4.19 -4.09 -8.72
CA LEU A 265 3.68 -3.55 -9.98
C LEU A 265 4.40 -2.26 -10.36
N LEU A 266 4.68 -1.38 -9.39
CA LEU A 266 5.46 -0.16 -9.62
C LEU A 266 6.87 -0.51 -10.14
N PHE A 267 7.54 -1.44 -9.49
CA PHE A 267 8.87 -1.91 -9.90
C PHE A 267 8.85 -2.54 -11.31
N LEU A 268 7.90 -3.43 -11.58
CA LEU A 268 7.80 -4.14 -12.86
C LEU A 268 7.32 -3.25 -14.01
N LYS A 269 6.59 -2.16 -13.73
CA LYS A 269 6.01 -1.25 -14.73
C LYS A 269 7.07 -0.69 -15.68
N LYS A 270 8.17 -0.17 -15.16
CA LYS A 270 9.25 0.46 -15.92
C LYS A 270 10.43 -0.48 -16.22
N SER A 271 10.37 -1.75 -15.78
CA SER A 271 11.44 -2.72 -16.05
C SER A 271 11.38 -3.23 -17.48
N SER A 272 12.53 -3.49 -18.09
CA SER A 272 12.67 -4.09 -19.44
C SER A 272 12.44 -5.62 -19.44
N ILE A 273 11.93 -6.19 -18.35
CA ILE A 273 11.71 -7.63 -18.18
C ILE A 273 10.57 -8.08 -19.09
N PRO A 274 10.67 -9.24 -19.80
CA PRO A 274 9.58 -9.81 -20.58
C PRO A 274 8.36 -10.10 -19.70
N LEU A 275 7.14 -9.96 -20.27
CA LEU A 275 5.88 -10.10 -19.54
C LEU A 275 5.76 -11.43 -18.79
N THR A 276 6.17 -12.53 -19.41
CA THR A 276 6.16 -13.86 -18.78
C THR A 276 6.98 -13.89 -17.49
N HIS A 277 8.19 -13.31 -17.50
CA HIS A 277 9.03 -13.24 -16.30
C HIS A 277 8.45 -12.27 -15.25
N LYS A 278 7.82 -11.17 -15.69
CA LYS A 278 7.09 -10.27 -14.76
C LYS A 278 5.99 -11.03 -14.01
N THR A 279 5.22 -11.84 -14.73
CA THR A 279 4.14 -12.65 -14.14
C THR A 279 4.71 -13.68 -13.16
N ILE A 280 5.80 -14.36 -13.51
CA ILE A 280 6.45 -15.33 -12.62
C ILE A 280 6.96 -14.65 -11.34
N TYR A 281 7.67 -13.53 -11.46
CA TYR A 281 8.12 -12.77 -10.30
C TYR A 281 6.96 -12.30 -9.43
N PHE A 282 5.88 -11.80 -10.05
CA PHE A 282 4.68 -11.41 -9.32
C PHE A 282 4.10 -12.58 -8.51
N ILE A 283 3.92 -13.74 -9.12
CA ILE A 283 3.34 -14.92 -8.45
C ILE A 283 4.25 -15.42 -7.33
N ILE A 284 5.55 -15.57 -7.58
CA ILE A 284 6.50 -16.02 -6.55
C ILE A 284 6.49 -15.08 -5.34
N GLY A 285 6.57 -13.79 -5.57
CA GLY A 285 6.56 -12.82 -4.49
C GLY A 285 5.24 -12.78 -3.73
N ALA A 286 4.09 -12.96 -4.41
CA ALA A 286 2.79 -13.06 -3.75
C ALA A 286 2.69 -14.29 -2.84
N ILE A 287 3.16 -15.45 -3.32
CA ILE A 287 3.20 -16.68 -2.52
C ILE A 287 4.07 -16.50 -1.28
N VAL A 288 5.25 -15.93 -1.42
CA VAL A 288 6.16 -15.69 -0.29
C VAL A 288 5.58 -14.67 0.68
N THR A 289 4.96 -13.59 0.18
CA THR A 289 4.26 -12.59 1.03
C THR A 289 3.17 -13.25 1.86
N TYR A 290 2.36 -14.11 1.24
CA TYR A 290 1.32 -14.87 1.93
C TYR A 290 1.91 -15.83 2.97
N PHE A 291 2.98 -16.53 2.63
CA PHE A 291 3.66 -17.44 3.56
C PHE A 291 4.27 -16.70 4.77
N ILE A 292 4.88 -15.53 4.56
CA ILE A 292 5.38 -14.67 5.64
C ILE A 292 4.25 -14.29 6.60
N ASN A 293 3.05 -13.99 6.07
CA ASN A 293 1.89 -13.71 6.91
C ASN A 293 1.46 -14.93 7.75
N ILE A 294 1.51 -16.14 7.19
CA ILE A 294 1.26 -17.38 7.94
C ILE A 294 2.28 -17.53 9.07
N LEU A 295 3.57 -17.33 8.79
CA LEU A 295 4.62 -17.36 9.81
C LEU A 295 4.41 -16.31 10.92
N ARG A 296 3.90 -15.13 10.56
CA ARG A 296 3.51 -14.11 11.54
C ARG A 296 2.47 -14.64 12.52
N ILE A 297 1.43 -15.31 12.03
CA ILE A 297 0.39 -15.92 12.88
C ILE A 297 1.00 -16.99 13.78
N VAL A 298 1.81 -17.89 13.24
CA VAL A 298 2.53 -18.92 14.01
C VAL A 298 3.35 -18.30 15.13
N THR A 299 4.10 -17.25 14.83
CA THR A 299 4.95 -16.55 15.81
C THR A 299 4.11 -15.90 16.93
N VAL A 300 2.97 -15.29 16.61
CA VAL A 300 2.03 -14.74 17.60
C VAL A 300 1.60 -15.83 18.61
N PHE A 301 1.23 -17.04 18.12
CA PHE A 301 0.85 -18.16 18.98
C PHE A 301 2.01 -18.65 19.85
N VAL A 302 3.20 -18.78 19.27
CA VAL A 302 4.40 -19.22 20.00
C VAL A 302 4.78 -18.22 21.10
N ILE A 303 4.72 -16.92 20.82
CA ILE A 303 4.99 -15.89 21.84
C ILE A 303 3.92 -15.93 22.94
N ALA A 304 2.65 -16.01 22.57
CA ALA A 304 1.54 -16.01 23.52
C ALA A 304 1.58 -17.22 24.46
N ILE A 305 1.86 -18.42 23.95
CA ILE A 305 1.93 -19.65 24.75
C ILE A 305 3.10 -19.63 25.74
N ASN A 306 4.20 -18.95 25.36
CA ASN A 306 5.36 -18.72 26.22
C ASN A 306 5.20 -17.48 27.12
N LYS A 307 3.98 -16.91 27.24
CA LYS A 307 3.66 -15.75 28.07
C LYS A 307 4.44 -14.47 27.70
N GLY A 308 4.91 -14.38 26.46
CA GLY A 308 5.55 -13.17 25.92
C GLY A 308 4.52 -12.12 25.51
N ASP A 309 5.00 -10.92 25.21
CA ASP A 309 4.18 -9.83 24.69
C ASP A 309 3.83 -10.05 23.21
N TRP A 310 2.81 -10.87 22.97
CA TRP A 310 2.30 -11.16 21.63
C TRP A 310 1.61 -9.94 20.99
N GLY A 311 1.05 -9.02 21.83
CA GLY A 311 0.40 -7.80 21.36
C GLY A 311 1.41 -6.90 20.65
N MET A 312 2.52 -6.58 21.30
CA MET A 312 3.61 -5.79 20.72
C MET A 312 4.18 -6.46 19.45
N PHE A 313 4.29 -7.79 19.44
CA PHE A 313 4.71 -8.49 18.23
C PHE A 313 3.67 -8.38 17.10
N HIS A 314 2.38 -8.57 17.42
CA HIS A 314 1.30 -8.48 16.45
C HIS A 314 1.21 -7.09 15.82
N ASP A 315 1.27 -6.04 16.64
CA ASP A 315 0.99 -4.67 16.20
C ASP A 315 2.20 -4.01 15.53
N TYR A 316 3.41 -4.35 15.94
CA TYR A 316 4.63 -3.68 15.48
C TYR A 316 5.57 -4.61 14.71
N TYR A 317 6.17 -5.60 15.37
CA TYR A 317 7.20 -6.44 14.75
C TYR A 317 6.66 -7.31 13.62
N GLY A 318 5.43 -7.83 13.75
CA GLY A 318 4.82 -8.67 12.73
C GLY A 318 4.61 -7.95 11.39
N GLN A 319 4.37 -6.65 11.41
CA GLN A 319 4.25 -5.85 10.18
C GLN A 319 5.61 -5.60 9.52
N LEU A 320 6.67 -5.45 10.30
CA LEU A 320 8.02 -5.25 9.79
C LEU A 320 8.53 -6.43 8.96
N TYR A 321 8.13 -7.67 9.26
CA TYR A 321 8.50 -8.84 8.45
C TYR A 321 7.99 -8.72 7.02
N SER A 322 6.70 -8.43 6.86
CA SER A 322 6.09 -8.25 5.54
C SER A 322 6.70 -7.05 4.80
N LEU A 323 6.89 -5.93 5.49
CA LEU A 323 7.46 -4.72 4.90
C LEU A 323 8.90 -4.94 4.45
N THR A 324 9.73 -5.57 5.30
CA THR A 324 11.14 -5.90 4.96
C THR A 324 11.21 -6.78 3.72
N TRP A 325 10.35 -7.79 3.61
CA TRP A 325 10.24 -8.63 2.42
C TRP A 325 9.86 -7.82 1.19
N ILE A 326 8.79 -7.03 1.29
CA ILE A 326 8.25 -6.24 0.17
C ILE A 326 9.31 -5.28 -0.40
N ILE A 327 10.11 -4.66 0.47
CA ILE A 327 11.20 -3.75 0.05
C ILE A 327 12.39 -4.54 -0.54
N SER A 328 12.73 -5.69 0.06
CA SER A 328 13.90 -6.48 -0.36
C SER A 328 13.66 -7.24 -1.67
N TYR A 329 12.43 -7.63 -1.96
CA TYR A 329 12.12 -8.49 -3.11
C TYR A 329 12.46 -7.86 -4.47
N PRO A 330 12.18 -6.59 -4.77
CA PRO A 330 12.68 -5.93 -5.97
C PRO A 330 14.20 -5.99 -6.12
N LEU A 331 14.95 -5.86 -5.01
CA LEU A 331 16.42 -5.97 -5.02
C LEU A 331 16.89 -7.41 -5.35
N ILE A 332 16.16 -8.40 -4.84
CA ILE A 332 16.40 -9.83 -5.16
C ILE A 332 16.18 -10.07 -6.66
N ILE A 333 15.14 -9.50 -7.26
CA ILE A 333 14.89 -9.60 -8.70
C ILE A 333 16.05 -8.99 -9.50
N ILE A 334 16.50 -7.78 -9.16
CA ILE A 334 17.64 -7.13 -9.82
C ILE A 334 18.90 -7.99 -9.70
N GLY A 335 19.21 -8.47 -8.51
CA GLY A 335 20.36 -9.33 -8.24
C GLY A 335 20.32 -10.64 -9.02
N SER A 336 19.15 -11.29 -9.08
CA SER A 336 18.96 -12.55 -9.84
C SER A 336 19.16 -12.34 -11.34
N GLN A 337 18.68 -11.24 -11.90
CA GLN A 337 18.89 -10.91 -13.31
C GLN A 337 20.35 -10.59 -13.63
N ALA A 338 21.01 -9.82 -12.78
CA ALA A 338 22.44 -9.52 -12.93
C ALA A 338 23.28 -10.81 -12.92
N LEU A 339 22.98 -11.73 -11.99
CA LEU A 339 23.64 -13.03 -11.89
C LEU A 339 23.38 -13.89 -13.13
N TRP A 340 22.10 -13.95 -13.59
CA TRP A 340 21.72 -14.70 -14.78
C TRP A 340 22.43 -14.20 -16.04
N ASN A 341 22.49 -12.89 -16.23
CA ASN A 341 23.20 -12.28 -17.35
C ASN A 341 24.71 -12.59 -17.32
N LYS A 342 25.32 -12.58 -16.13
CA LYS A 342 26.73 -12.94 -15.95
C LYS A 342 27.00 -14.42 -16.28
N ILE A 343 26.12 -15.32 -15.84
CA ILE A 343 26.23 -16.76 -16.15
C ILE A 343 26.05 -17.01 -17.64
N ARG A 344 25.06 -16.36 -18.27
CA ARG A 344 24.80 -16.49 -19.71
C ARG A 344 25.98 -16.00 -20.53
N LYS A 345 26.57 -14.86 -20.18
CA LYS A 345 27.75 -14.33 -20.85
C LYS A 345 28.93 -15.31 -20.77
N ARG A 346 29.22 -15.86 -19.59
CA ARG A 346 30.28 -16.87 -19.41
C ARG A 346 30.07 -18.11 -20.26
N LYS A 347 28.83 -18.60 -20.38
CA LYS A 347 28.51 -19.75 -21.23
C LYS A 347 28.71 -19.46 -22.73
N MET A 348 28.44 -18.25 -23.18
CA MET A 348 28.68 -17.84 -24.57
C MET A 348 30.16 -17.74 -24.85
N ASP A 349 30.94 -17.08 -23.98
CA ASP A 349 32.39 -16.95 -24.11
C ASP A 349 33.10 -18.33 -24.15
N THR A 350 32.62 -19.30 -23.35
CA THR A 350 33.15 -20.69 -23.34
C THR A 350 32.81 -21.42 -24.63
N LYS A 351 31.62 -21.23 -25.19
CA LYS A 351 31.18 -21.86 -26.43
C LYS A 351 31.93 -21.31 -27.65
N ASP A 352 32.15 -20.01 -27.68
CA ASP A 352 32.95 -19.38 -28.75
C ASP A 352 34.43 -19.82 -28.71
N SER A 353 35.00 -19.96 -27.52
CA SER A 353 36.36 -20.49 -27.34
C SER A 353 36.49 -21.96 -27.79
N SER A 354 35.47 -22.80 -27.53
CA SER A 354 35.46 -24.20 -27.99
C SER A 354 35.33 -24.32 -29.55
N ASN A 355 34.48 -23.48 -30.12
CA ASN A 355 34.31 -23.45 -31.58
C ASN A 355 35.56 -22.97 -32.31
N LEU A 356 36.32 -22.03 -31.78
CA LEU A 356 37.60 -21.57 -32.29
C LEU A 356 38.71 -22.68 -32.20
N LEU A 357 38.72 -23.46 -31.15
CA LEU A 357 39.65 -24.60 -30.98
C LEU A 357 39.36 -25.75 -31.94
N ASP A 358 38.07 -25.99 -32.28
CA ASP A 358 37.70 -27.01 -33.26
C ASP A 358 37.98 -26.57 -34.71
N GLN A 359 37.87 -25.27 -35.00
CA GLN A 359 38.22 -24.76 -36.32
C GLN A 359 39.74 -24.79 -36.59
N THR A 360 40.57 -24.55 -35.56
CA THR A 360 42.03 -24.64 -35.66
C THR A 360 42.50 -26.08 -35.86
N LYS A 361 41.80 -27.08 -35.29
CA LYS A 361 42.11 -28.50 -35.47
C LYS A 361 41.70 -29.08 -36.82
N LEU A 362 40.82 -28.40 -37.56
CA LEU A 362 40.39 -28.81 -38.93
C LEU A 362 41.23 -28.16 -40.05
N SER A 363 42.13 -27.24 -39.73
CA SER A 363 43.01 -26.53 -40.66
C SER A 363 44.45 -27.06 -40.69
N ASP A 364 44.83 -27.96 -39.79
CA ASP A 364 46.07 -28.73 -39.76
C ASP A 364 45.83 -30.16 -40.32
#